data_fb63bffef8781c43cdcd5aac78d97f53
#
_entry.id   fb63bffef8781c43cdcd5aac78d97f53
#
_cell.length_a   1.000
_cell.length_b   1.000
_cell.length_c   1.000
_cell.angle_alpha   90.00
_cell.angle_beta   90.00
_cell.angle_gamma   90.00
#
_symmetry.space_group_name_H-M   'P 1'
#
loop_
_entity.id
_entity.type
_entity.pdbx_description
1 polymer ?
#
loop_
_entity_poly.entity_id
_entity_poly.type
_entity_poly.pdbx_seq_one_letter_code
_entity_poly.pdbx_strand_id
1 'polypeptide(L)'
;MRDGRVVKGVRFRDHRVVGEIIELACRYRDEGADELVFYDITASPERRSVDRGWVRRVARVLDIPFCVAGGIRSVADAEEVLNAGAEKVSINSPALADPSLIGALSQRFGSQCVVVGIDSQLTAEGHRAYQLTGDPACSRESGRDVLAWVREVQERGAGEIVLNCMGSDGVREGYDIEQLRTVREICRVPLVASGGAGAVEHFSALFRETGVDAALAAGVFHSGAIRIPELKRALRAAQIEIRP
;
A
#
# COMPACT_ATOMS: atom_id res chain seq x y z
N MET A 1 9.68 -4.27 4.00
CA MET A 1 11.16 -4.40 4.10
C MET A 1 11.56 -4.66 5.53
N ARG A 2 12.64 -5.40 5.74
CA ARG A 2 13.27 -5.67 7.05
C ARG A 2 14.78 -5.67 6.83
N ASP A 3 15.53 -4.92 7.65
CA ASP A 3 17.02 -4.85 7.62
C ASP A 3 17.60 -4.60 6.21
N GLY A 4 16.98 -3.69 5.44
CA GLY A 4 17.43 -3.35 4.09
C GLY A 4 17.13 -4.38 3.00
N ARG A 5 16.47 -5.49 3.33
CA ARG A 5 16.05 -6.55 2.39
C ARG A 5 14.55 -6.55 2.19
N VAL A 6 14.15 -6.94 0.99
CA VAL A 6 12.73 -7.17 0.69
C VAL A 6 12.31 -8.51 1.26
N VAL A 7 11.24 -8.49 2.05
CA VAL A 7 10.64 -9.70 2.64
C VAL A 7 9.17 -9.79 2.25
N LYS A 8 8.64 -10.99 2.16
CA LYS A 8 7.20 -11.25 1.94
C LYS A 8 6.74 -12.37 2.88
N GLY A 9 5.57 -12.19 3.46
CA GLY A 9 4.87 -13.17 4.28
C GLY A 9 3.48 -13.50 3.73
N VAL A 10 2.72 -14.28 4.50
CA VAL A 10 1.30 -14.59 4.28
C VAL A 10 0.53 -14.04 5.47
N ARG A 11 -0.55 -13.28 5.24
CA ARG A 11 -1.35 -12.62 6.29
C ARG A 11 -0.48 -11.87 7.30
N PHE A 12 0.53 -11.14 6.79
CA PHE A 12 1.51 -10.39 7.60
C PHE A 12 2.37 -11.26 8.55
N ARG A 13 2.53 -12.57 8.27
CA ARG A 13 3.31 -13.52 9.08
C ARG A 13 4.32 -14.27 8.22
N ASP A 14 5.23 -15.01 8.86
CA ASP A 14 6.18 -15.94 8.22
C ASP A 14 7.01 -15.30 7.10
N HIS A 15 7.63 -14.15 7.41
CA HIS A 15 8.40 -13.37 6.46
C HIS A 15 9.63 -14.13 5.95
N ARG A 16 9.77 -14.26 4.63
CA ARG A 16 10.95 -14.81 3.94
C ARG A 16 11.61 -13.71 3.12
N VAL A 17 12.94 -13.73 3.05
CA VAL A 17 13.71 -12.83 2.20
C VAL A 17 13.43 -13.16 0.74
N VAL A 18 13.13 -12.13 -0.06
CA VAL A 18 12.85 -12.22 -1.49
C VAL A 18 14.08 -11.80 -2.31
N GLY A 19 14.76 -10.74 -1.89
CA GLY A 19 15.93 -10.21 -2.60
C GLY A 19 16.38 -8.84 -2.08
N GLU A 20 17.37 -8.29 -2.75
CA GLU A 20 17.90 -6.95 -2.50
C GLU A 20 16.97 -5.88 -3.09
N ILE A 21 16.81 -4.77 -2.35
CA ILE A 21 15.84 -3.73 -2.67
C ILE A 21 16.09 -3.10 -4.05
N ILE A 22 17.34 -2.82 -4.41
CA ILE A 22 17.69 -2.11 -5.65
C ILE A 22 17.44 -3.03 -6.87
N GLU A 23 17.84 -4.29 -6.78
CA GLU A 23 17.63 -5.26 -7.86
C GLU A 23 16.14 -5.44 -8.16
N LEU A 24 15.31 -5.57 -7.11
CA LEU A 24 13.87 -5.73 -7.27
C LEU A 24 13.21 -4.43 -7.76
N ALA A 25 13.64 -3.26 -7.30
CA ALA A 25 13.14 -1.99 -7.78
C ALA A 25 13.40 -1.81 -9.28
N CYS A 26 14.64 -2.07 -9.75
CA CYS A 26 14.98 -2.02 -11.17
C CYS A 26 14.16 -3.05 -11.97
N ARG A 27 14.06 -4.29 -11.49
CA ARG A 27 13.29 -5.33 -12.15
C ARG A 27 11.84 -4.92 -12.38
N TYR A 28 11.14 -4.41 -11.36
CA TYR A 28 9.72 -4.04 -11.49
C TYR A 28 9.53 -2.80 -12.37
N ARG A 29 10.43 -1.81 -12.29
CA ARG A 29 10.46 -0.70 -13.22
C ARG A 29 10.59 -1.20 -14.67
N ASP A 30 11.57 -2.05 -14.94
CA ASP A 30 11.86 -2.60 -16.28
C ASP A 30 10.73 -3.51 -16.79
N GLU A 31 9.99 -4.15 -15.88
CA GLU A 31 8.78 -4.90 -16.21
C GLU A 31 7.55 -4.00 -16.44
N GLY A 32 7.66 -2.68 -16.22
CA GLY A 32 6.60 -1.70 -16.49
C GLY A 32 5.61 -1.52 -15.33
N ALA A 33 6.06 -1.62 -14.09
CA ALA A 33 5.26 -1.17 -12.95
C ALA A 33 4.96 0.33 -13.07
N ASP A 34 3.75 0.75 -12.72
CA ASP A 34 3.35 2.16 -12.80
C ASP A 34 3.84 2.96 -11.60
N GLU A 35 3.92 2.31 -10.44
CA GLU A 35 4.39 2.87 -9.17
C GLU A 35 4.89 1.74 -8.27
N LEU A 36 5.84 2.03 -7.39
CA LEU A 36 6.31 1.09 -6.36
C LEU A 36 5.98 1.61 -4.95
N VAL A 37 5.61 0.70 -4.06
CA VAL A 37 5.43 1.00 -2.64
C VAL A 37 6.42 0.19 -1.81
N PHE A 38 7.18 0.88 -0.96
CA PHE A 38 8.13 0.27 -0.04
C PHE A 38 7.63 0.36 1.40
N TYR A 39 7.24 -0.78 1.97
CA TYR A 39 6.81 -0.88 3.36
C TYR A 39 7.99 -1.25 4.27
N ASP A 40 8.44 -0.33 5.12
CA ASP A 40 9.33 -0.65 6.23
C ASP A 40 8.50 -1.23 7.39
N ILE A 41 8.33 -2.55 7.39
CA ILE A 41 7.42 -3.24 8.29
C ILE A 41 7.89 -3.27 9.74
N THR A 42 9.19 -3.02 9.99
CA THR A 42 9.76 -3.03 11.34
C THR A 42 9.82 -1.63 11.96
N ALA A 43 9.78 -0.58 11.16
CA ALA A 43 9.94 0.79 11.65
C ALA A 43 8.86 1.20 12.67
N SER A 44 7.59 0.88 12.41
CA SER A 44 6.49 1.23 13.33
C SER A 44 6.51 0.41 14.63
N PRO A 45 6.65 -0.93 14.63
CA PRO A 45 6.80 -1.71 15.84
C PRO A 45 8.02 -1.33 16.68
N GLU A 46 9.16 -1.06 16.05
CA GLU A 46 10.42 -0.67 16.70
C GLU A 46 10.47 0.81 17.10
N ARG A 47 9.45 1.58 16.77
CA ARG A 47 9.35 3.03 17.02
C ARG A 47 10.52 3.83 16.44
N ARG A 48 11.09 3.40 15.32
CA ARG A 48 12.15 4.11 14.59
C ARG A 48 11.61 4.82 13.34
N SER A 49 12.34 5.80 12.86
CA SER A 49 12.08 6.44 11.58
C SER A 49 12.63 5.59 10.43
N VAL A 50 12.20 5.87 9.21
CA VAL A 50 12.70 5.24 7.97
C VAL A 50 14.20 5.54 7.80
N ASP A 51 14.98 4.54 7.39
CA ASP A 51 16.35 4.76 6.96
C ASP A 51 16.39 5.43 5.58
N ARG A 52 16.78 6.69 5.55
CA ARG A 52 16.90 7.51 4.34
C ARG A 52 17.98 7.02 3.37
N GLY A 53 18.91 6.21 3.84
CA GLY A 53 20.00 5.68 3.02
C GLY A 53 19.48 4.81 1.88
N TRP A 54 18.54 3.91 2.15
CA TRP A 54 17.94 3.11 1.09
C TRP A 54 16.97 3.93 0.22
N VAL A 55 16.24 4.90 0.78
CA VAL A 55 15.33 5.75 0.01
C VAL A 55 16.10 6.48 -1.10
N ARG A 56 17.24 7.13 -0.74
CA ARG A 56 18.11 7.80 -1.72
C ARG A 56 18.67 6.86 -2.78
N ARG A 57 18.98 5.61 -2.42
CA ARG A 57 19.49 4.63 -3.40
C ARG A 57 18.40 4.22 -4.39
N VAL A 58 17.17 4.03 -3.91
CA VAL A 58 16.00 3.74 -4.75
C VAL A 58 15.71 4.91 -5.68
N ALA A 59 15.67 6.14 -5.17
CA ALA A 59 15.42 7.36 -5.96
C ALA A 59 16.43 7.58 -7.11
N ARG A 60 17.65 7.06 -6.98
CA ARG A 60 18.66 7.17 -8.04
C ARG A 60 18.45 6.21 -9.21
N VAL A 61 17.71 5.15 -9.02
CA VAL A 61 17.53 4.08 -10.01
C VAL A 61 16.12 4.02 -10.59
N LEU A 62 15.14 4.63 -9.94
CA LEU A 62 13.77 4.68 -10.42
C LEU A 62 13.51 5.96 -11.22
N ASP A 63 12.77 5.80 -12.31
CA ASP A 63 12.16 6.84 -13.14
C ASP A 63 10.62 6.77 -13.13
N ILE A 64 10.07 5.90 -12.26
CA ILE A 64 8.66 5.81 -11.93
C ILE A 64 8.43 6.27 -10.49
N PRO A 65 7.24 6.78 -10.15
CA PRO A 65 6.94 7.22 -8.79
C PRO A 65 7.07 6.09 -7.78
N PHE A 66 7.48 6.44 -6.56
CA PHE A 66 7.43 5.49 -5.45
C PHE A 66 6.96 6.11 -4.15
N CYS A 67 6.26 5.31 -3.38
CA CYS A 67 5.74 5.62 -2.07
C CYS A 67 6.53 4.90 -0.98
N VAL A 68 6.76 5.58 0.15
CA VAL A 68 7.40 4.99 1.34
C VAL A 68 6.38 4.90 2.47
N ALA A 69 6.26 3.71 3.04
CA ALA A 69 5.36 3.41 4.15
C ALA A 69 6.12 2.83 5.35
N GLY A 70 5.62 3.13 6.55
CA GLY A 70 6.21 2.70 7.82
C GLY A 70 7.16 3.73 8.42
N GLY A 71 7.16 3.87 9.75
CA GLY A 71 8.08 4.75 10.48
C GLY A 71 7.88 6.27 10.33
N ILE A 72 6.81 6.72 9.69
CA ILE A 72 6.48 8.14 9.49
C ILE A 72 5.47 8.56 10.53
N ARG A 73 5.88 9.33 11.53
CA ARG A 73 5.08 9.70 12.71
C ARG A 73 4.90 11.20 12.89
N SER A 74 5.60 11.99 12.08
CA SER A 74 5.60 13.44 12.14
C SER A 74 5.78 14.06 10.76
N VAL A 75 5.50 15.36 10.66
CA VAL A 75 5.80 16.15 9.45
C VAL A 75 7.30 16.12 9.14
N ALA A 76 8.16 16.15 10.17
CA ALA A 76 9.61 16.08 9.99
C ALA A 76 10.06 14.72 9.40
N ASP A 77 9.51 13.58 9.88
CA ASP A 77 9.81 12.28 9.28
C ASP A 77 9.42 12.22 7.80
N ALA A 78 8.24 12.76 7.45
CA ALA A 78 7.77 12.82 6.08
C ALA A 78 8.66 13.71 5.20
N GLU A 79 9.05 14.91 5.69
CA GLU A 79 9.94 15.82 4.99
C GLU A 79 11.29 15.17 4.68
N GLU A 80 11.85 14.43 5.61
CA GLU A 80 13.10 13.71 5.41
C GLU A 80 13.01 12.62 4.33
N VAL A 81 11.88 11.91 4.26
CA VAL A 81 11.63 10.85 3.26
C VAL A 81 11.39 11.47 1.87
N LEU A 82 10.58 12.51 1.77
CA LEU A 82 10.32 13.22 0.51
C LEU A 82 11.60 13.88 -0.02
N ASN A 83 12.39 14.55 0.85
CA ASN A 83 13.68 15.12 0.48
C ASN A 83 14.73 14.05 0.10
N ALA A 84 14.54 12.80 0.50
CA ALA A 84 15.37 11.69 0.06
C ALA A 84 15.00 11.16 -1.33
N GLY A 85 13.89 11.64 -1.91
CA GLY A 85 13.47 11.40 -3.28
C GLY A 85 12.21 10.55 -3.45
N ALA A 86 11.47 10.24 -2.38
CA ALA A 86 10.14 9.64 -2.52
C ALA A 86 9.12 10.69 -2.99
N GLU A 87 8.16 10.31 -3.84
CA GLU A 87 7.06 11.19 -4.27
C GLU A 87 5.90 11.17 -3.28
N LYS A 88 5.69 10.07 -2.58
CA LYS A 88 4.58 9.89 -1.64
C LYS A 88 5.06 9.27 -0.34
N VAL A 89 4.34 9.57 0.72
CA VAL A 89 4.47 8.93 2.04
C VAL A 89 3.15 8.29 2.42
N SER A 90 3.20 7.07 2.98
CA SER A 90 2.00 6.37 3.43
C SER A 90 2.02 6.18 4.94
N ILE A 91 0.93 6.55 5.58
CA ILE A 91 0.72 6.44 7.02
C ILE A 91 -0.53 5.60 7.33
N ASN A 92 -0.46 4.73 8.35
CA ASN A 92 -1.60 4.00 8.92
C ASN A 92 -1.65 4.22 10.44
N SER A 93 -0.85 3.47 11.22
CA SER A 93 -0.89 3.52 12.68
C SER A 93 -0.72 4.92 13.27
N PRO A 94 0.18 5.78 12.78
CA PRO A 94 0.28 7.16 13.25
C PRO A 94 -0.98 7.98 12.97
N ALA A 95 -1.63 7.80 11.81
CA ALA A 95 -2.87 8.48 11.48
C ALA A 95 -4.05 8.01 12.34
N LEU A 96 -4.10 6.72 12.70
CA LEU A 96 -5.11 6.17 13.61
C LEU A 96 -4.93 6.71 15.04
N ALA A 97 -3.68 6.91 15.46
CA ALA A 97 -3.35 7.45 16.78
C ALA A 97 -3.59 8.97 16.88
N ASP A 98 -3.21 9.71 15.84
CA ASP A 98 -3.43 11.15 15.72
C ASP A 98 -3.87 11.51 14.30
N PRO A 99 -5.17 11.56 14.02
CA PRO A 99 -5.68 11.90 12.70
C PRO A 99 -5.32 13.31 12.21
N SER A 100 -4.93 14.23 13.10
CA SER A 100 -4.49 15.57 12.69
C SER A 100 -3.20 15.57 11.85
N LEU A 101 -2.40 14.51 11.98
CA LEU A 101 -1.19 14.32 11.17
C LEU A 101 -1.49 14.31 9.66
N ILE A 102 -2.63 13.74 9.23
CA ILE A 102 -3.02 13.74 7.82
C ILE A 102 -3.13 15.18 7.29
N GLY A 103 -3.85 16.04 8.03
CA GLY A 103 -4.02 17.45 7.67
C GLY A 103 -2.70 18.22 7.68
N ALA A 104 -1.85 17.99 8.68
CA ALA A 104 -0.54 18.64 8.76
C ALA A 104 0.37 18.26 7.58
N LEU A 105 0.37 16.99 7.17
CA LEU A 105 1.12 16.51 6.00
C LEU A 105 0.55 17.11 4.71
N SER A 106 -0.77 17.09 4.53
CA SER A 106 -1.45 17.62 3.35
C SER A 106 -1.21 19.13 3.20
N GLN A 107 -1.26 19.90 4.27
CA GLN A 107 -0.99 21.34 4.27
C GLN A 107 0.48 21.64 3.93
N ARG A 108 1.41 20.83 4.41
CA ARG A 108 2.86 21.04 4.22
C ARG A 108 3.35 20.63 2.85
N PHE A 109 2.87 19.50 2.31
CA PHE A 109 3.43 18.87 1.10
C PHE A 109 2.43 18.75 -0.06
N GLY A 110 1.15 19.06 0.18
CA GLY A 110 0.07 18.82 -0.76
C GLY A 110 -0.55 17.43 -0.57
N SER A 111 -1.86 17.32 -0.81
CA SER A 111 -2.58 16.05 -0.64
C SER A 111 -2.02 14.93 -1.51
N GLN A 112 -1.54 15.25 -2.71
CA GLN A 112 -0.96 14.28 -3.66
C GLN A 112 0.23 13.49 -3.10
N CYS A 113 0.91 14.01 -2.06
CA CYS A 113 2.02 13.34 -1.39
C CYS A 113 1.56 12.44 -0.23
N VAL A 114 0.27 12.52 0.18
CA VAL A 114 -0.23 11.87 1.39
C VAL A 114 -1.12 10.69 1.06
N VAL A 115 -0.61 9.49 1.32
CA VAL A 115 -1.34 8.24 1.19
C VAL A 115 -1.74 7.76 2.59
N VAL A 116 -3.00 7.36 2.76
CA VAL A 116 -3.43 6.69 3.98
C VAL A 116 -3.64 5.20 3.69
N GLY A 117 -2.78 4.37 4.29
CA GLY A 117 -2.97 2.93 4.32
C GLY A 117 -4.04 2.56 5.35
N ILE A 118 -4.99 1.72 4.96
CA ILE A 118 -6.03 1.19 5.85
C ILE A 118 -5.93 -0.33 5.85
N ASP A 119 -5.42 -0.89 6.94
CA ASP A 119 -5.39 -2.33 7.13
C ASP A 119 -6.75 -2.78 7.68
N SER A 120 -7.54 -3.45 6.85
CA SER A 120 -8.91 -3.84 7.12
C SER A 120 -9.03 -5.31 7.43
N GLN A 121 -9.77 -5.64 8.48
CA GLN A 121 -10.12 -7.01 8.84
C GLN A 121 -11.62 -7.13 9.08
N LEU A 122 -12.25 -8.16 8.51
CA LEU A 122 -13.64 -8.49 8.81
C LEU A 122 -13.73 -9.11 10.21
N THR A 123 -14.62 -8.55 11.03
CA THR A 123 -14.95 -9.00 12.38
C THR A 123 -16.44 -9.30 12.47
N ALA A 124 -16.92 -9.74 13.62
CA ALA A 124 -18.37 -9.91 13.90
C ALA A 124 -19.16 -8.59 13.81
N GLU A 125 -18.47 -7.46 13.99
CA GLU A 125 -19.06 -6.11 13.96
C GLU A 125 -18.86 -5.40 12.61
N GLY A 126 -18.41 -6.11 11.56
CA GLY A 126 -18.08 -5.56 10.25
C GLY A 126 -16.58 -5.33 10.05
N HIS A 127 -16.23 -4.55 9.03
CA HIS A 127 -14.83 -4.25 8.70
C HIS A 127 -14.23 -3.22 9.66
N ARG A 128 -13.16 -3.61 10.35
CA ARG A 128 -12.45 -2.78 11.33
C ARG A 128 -11.05 -2.43 10.85
N ALA A 129 -10.62 -1.21 11.14
CA ALA A 129 -9.25 -0.77 10.84
C ALA A 129 -8.28 -1.25 11.92
N TYR A 130 -7.13 -1.77 11.48
CA TYR A 130 -6.07 -2.30 12.32
C TYR A 130 -4.80 -1.45 12.27
N GLN A 131 -4.00 -1.53 13.32
CA GLN A 131 -2.74 -0.82 13.46
C GLN A 131 -1.60 -1.75 13.90
N LEU A 132 -0.35 -1.33 13.66
CA LEU A 132 0.88 -2.06 14.00
C LEU A 132 0.94 -3.46 13.38
N THR A 133 0.35 -3.63 12.22
CA THR A 133 0.17 -4.92 11.53
C THR A 133 1.47 -5.53 10.99
N GLY A 134 2.56 -4.76 10.95
CA GLY A 134 3.89 -5.26 10.58
C GLY A 134 4.47 -6.30 11.55
N ASP A 135 3.94 -6.38 12.79
CA ASP A 135 4.26 -7.40 13.77
C ASP A 135 2.96 -8.02 14.32
N PRO A 136 2.72 -9.32 14.11
CA PRO A 136 1.53 -10.00 14.63
C PRO A 136 1.35 -9.89 16.15
N ALA A 137 2.44 -9.76 16.92
CA ALA A 137 2.39 -9.61 18.37
C ALA A 137 1.92 -8.21 18.81
N CYS A 138 2.08 -7.21 17.93
CA CYS A 138 1.69 -5.82 18.16
C CYS A 138 0.36 -5.45 17.47
N SER A 139 -0.06 -6.24 16.48
CA SER A 139 -1.25 -5.98 15.67
C SER A 139 -2.50 -5.93 16.53
N ARG A 140 -3.27 -4.85 16.39
CA ARG A 140 -4.50 -4.66 17.16
C ARG A 140 -5.53 -3.86 16.40
N GLU A 141 -6.79 -4.09 16.73
CA GLU A 141 -7.89 -3.29 16.27
C GLU A 141 -7.79 -1.85 16.82
N SER A 142 -8.17 -0.88 16.00
CA SER A 142 -8.13 0.54 16.37
C SER A 142 -9.43 1.06 17.01
N GLY A 143 -10.49 0.23 17.02
CA GLY A 143 -11.83 0.63 17.41
C GLY A 143 -12.59 1.43 16.34
N ARG A 144 -12.01 1.62 15.13
CA ARG A 144 -12.61 2.40 14.04
C ARG A 144 -13.24 1.48 13.00
N ASP A 145 -14.48 1.80 12.62
CA ASP A 145 -15.12 1.25 11.42
C ASP A 145 -14.40 1.75 10.15
N VAL A 146 -14.19 0.85 9.17
CA VAL A 146 -13.44 1.19 7.96
C VAL A 146 -14.14 2.26 7.13
N LEU A 147 -15.47 2.21 6.95
CA LEU A 147 -16.19 3.19 6.15
C LEU A 147 -16.17 4.58 6.78
N ALA A 148 -16.34 4.63 8.11
CA ALA A 148 -16.21 5.88 8.86
C ALA A 148 -14.80 6.45 8.74
N TRP A 149 -13.78 5.59 8.83
CA TRP A 149 -12.38 6.01 8.70
C TRP A 149 -12.03 6.48 7.27
N VAL A 150 -12.54 5.83 6.25
CA VAL A 150 -12.39 6.26 4.85
C VAL A 150 -12.96 7.67 4.63
N ARG A 151 -14.11 8.01 5.23
CA ARG A 151 -14.65 9.38 5.15
C ARG A 151 -13.75 10.38 5.88
N GLU A 152 -13.37 10.06 7.11
CA GLU A 152 -12.56 10.95 7.95
C GLU A 152 -11.20 11.27 7.31
N VAL A 153 -10.49 10.29 6.76
CA VAL A 153 -9.17 10.53 6.17
C VAL A 153 -9.22 11.44 4.94
N GLN A 154 -10.29 11.34 4.14
CA GLN A 154 -10.52 12.23 3.00
C GLN A 154 -10.80 13.67 3.45
N GLU A 155 -11.66 13.84 4.45
CA GLU A 155 -11.97 15.16 5.03
C GLU A 155 -10.72 15.83 5.61
N ARG A 156 -9.77 15.06 6.09
CA ARG A 156 -8.49 15.53 6.62
C ARG A 156 -7.44 15.82 5.54
N GLY A 157 -7.71 15.48 4.28
CA GLY A 157 -6.84 15.82 3.15
C GLY A 157 -5.94 14.68 2.68
N ALA A 158 -6.25 13.43 2.94
CA ALA A 158 -5.63 12.30 2.25
C ALA A 158 -5.82 12.42 0.74
N GLY A 159 -4.76 12.29 -0.03
CA GLY A 159 -4.79 12.36 -1.49
C GLY A 159 -4.92 11.00 -2.17
N GLU A 160 -4.70 9.92 -1.43
CA GLU A 160 -4.84 8.55 -1.90
C GLU A 160 -5.13 7.62 -0.72
N ILE A 161 -5.89 6.56 -0.96
CA ILE A 161 -6.15 5.50 0.02
C ILE A 161 -5.68 4.16 -0.55
N VAL A 162 -4.87 3.43 0.22
CA VAL A 162 -4.53 2.03 -0.01
C VAL A 162 -5.32 1.17 0.96
N LEU A 163 -6.29 0.41 0.47
CA LEU A 163 -7.06 -0.53 1.29
C LEU A 163 -6.41 -1.91 1.26
N ASN A 164 -5.81 -2.30 2.37
CA ASN A 164 -5.21 -3.62 2.57
C ASN A 164 -6.23 -4.57 3.20
N CYS A 165 -6.78 -5.50 2.42
CA CYS A 165 -7.70 -6.53 2.91
C CYS A 165 -6.89 -7.65 3.58
N MET A 166 -6.70 -7.58 4.91
CA MET A 166 -5.83 -8.48 5.69
C MET A 166 -6.23 -9.95 5.58
N GLY A 167 -7.53 -10.23 5.54
CA GLY A 167 -8.06 -11.59 5.39
C GLY A 167 -7.66 -12.26 4.07
N SER A 168 -7.49 -11.47 3.02
CA SER A 168 -7.12 -11.91 1.67
C SER A 168 -5.62 -11.83 1.39
N ASP A 169 -4.81 -11.11 2.21
CA ASP A 169 -3.39 -10.92 1.93
C ASP A 169 -2.61 -12.24 1.91
N GLY A 170 -1.95 -12.51 0.79
CA GLY A 170 -1.14 -13.70 0.57
C GLY A 170 -1.93 -15.00 0.35
N VAL A 171 -3.25 -14.97 0.44
CA VAL A 171 -4.13 -16.16 0.24
C VAL A 171 -4.22 -16.54 -1.24
N ARG A 172 -4.14 -15.55 -2.16
CA ARG A 172 -4.18 -15.73 -3.61
C ARG A 172 -5.51 -16.24 -4.18
N GLU A 173 -6.60 -15.96 -3.50
CA GLU A 173 -7.96 -16.40 -3.89
C GLU A 173 -8.82 -15.27 -4.48
N GLY A 174 -8.24 -14.11 -4.69
CA GLY A 174 -8.89 -12.91 -5.23
C GLY A 174 -8.95 -11.77 -4.22
N TYR A 175 -9.21 -10.57 -4.76
CA TYR A 175 -9.44 -9.38 -3.95
C TYR A 175 -10.80 -9.44 -3.26
N ASP A 176 -10.96 -8.72 -2.16
CA ASP A 176 -12.26 -8.54 -1.48
C ASP A 176 -13.13 -7.55 -2.26
N ILE A 177 -13.82 -8.07 -3.29
CA ILE A 177 -14.63 -7.27 -4.22
C ILE A 177 -15.76 -6.56 -3.50
N GLU A 178 -16.41 -7.22 -2.54
CA GLU A 178 -17.55 -6.67 -1.81
C GLU A 178 -17.14 -5.45 -0.97
N GLN A 179 -16.07 -5.58 -0.20
CA GLN A 179 -15.54 -4.47 0.59
C GLN A 179 -15.06 -3.33 -0.30
N LEU A 180 -14.31 -3.63 -1.37
CA LEU A 180 -13.75 -2.63 -2.28
C LEU A 180 -14.86 -1.84 -3.00
N ARG A 181 -15.93 -2.50 -3.44
CA ARG A 181 -17.11 -1.85 -4.03
C ARG A 181 -17.76 -0.89 -3.03
N THR A 182 -18.00 -1.35 -1.80
CA THR A 182 -18.61 -0.54 -0.75
C THR A 182 -17.74 0.68 -0.40
N VAL A 183 -16.42 0.49 -0.31
CA VAL A 183 -15.49 1.61 -0.06
C VAL A 183 -15.46 2.57 -1.26
N ARG A 184 -15.48 2.07 -2.50
CA ARG A 184 -15.46 2.92 -3.70
C ARG A 184 -16.65 3.88 -3.76
N GLU A 185 -17.82 3.47 -3.31
CA GLU A 185 -19.03 4.33 -3.31
C GLU A 185 -18.85 5.62 -2.51
N ILE A 186 -18.01 5.62 -1.49
CA ILE A 186 -17.75 6.76 -0.59
C ILE A 186 -16.36 7.39 -0.77
N CYS A 187 -15.48 6.72 -1.50
CA CYS A 187 -14.11 7.18 -1.72
C CYS A 187 -14.06 8.09 -2.96
N ARG A 188 -13.61 9.34 -2.80
CA ARG A 188 -13.50 10.36 -3.84
C ARG A 188 -12.07 10.63 -4.29
N VAL A 189 -11.10 10.06 -3.60
CA VAL A 189 -9.67 10.09 -3.95
C VAL A 189 -9.29 8.78 -4.63
N PRO A 190 -8.13 8.68 -5.28
CA PRO A 190 -7.60 7.42 -5.78
C PRO A 190 -7.65 6.32 -4.71
N LEU A 191 -8.24 5.18 -5.09
CA LEU A 191 -8.37 3.99 -4.26
C LEU A 191 -7.54 2.86 -4.85
N VAL A 192 -6.55 2.41 -4.09
CA VAL A 192 -5.69 1.28 -4.44
C VAL A 192 -6.11 0.05 -3.65
N ALA A 193 -6.45 -1.02 -4.36
CA ALA A 193 -6.79 -2.30 -3.75
C ALA A 193 -5.54 -3.13 -3.47
N SER A 194 -5.45 -3.70 -2.26
CA SER A 194 -4.33 -4.55 -1.83
C SER A 194 -4.81 -5.78 -1.07
N GLY A 195 -4.18 -6.93 -1.34
CA GLY A 195 -4.48 -8.21 -0.71
C GLY A 195 -5.38 -9.11 -1.55
N GLY A 196 -4.92 -10.36 -1.84
CA GLY A 196 -5.70 -11.40 -2.50
C GLY A 196 -5.28 -11.79 -3.91
N ALA A 197 -4.45 -11.00 -4.60
CA ALA A 197 -4.01 -11.32 -5.97
C ALA A 197 -3.34 -12.70 -6.07
N GLY A 198 -3.82 -13.54 -6.98
CA GLY A 198 -3.29 -14.89 -7.21
C GLY A 198 -3.24 -15.28 -8.69
N ALA A 199 -4.14 -14.74 -9.51
CA ALA A 199 -4.27 -15.01 -10.94
C ALA A 199 -4.60 -13.70 -11.70
N VAL A 200 -4.42 -13.71 -13.02
CA VAL A 200 -4.73 -12.56 -13.90
C VAL A 200 -6.21 -12.20 -13.83
N GLU A 201 -7.07 -13.20 -13.73
CA GLU A 201 -8.52 -13.06 -13.62
C GLU A 201 -8.94 -12.25 -12.41
N HIS A 202 -8.19 -12.32 -11.30
CA HIS A 202 -8.45 -11.55 -10.09
C HIS A 202 -8.31 -10.04 -10.33
N PHE A 203 -7.33 -9.62 -11.11
CA PHE A 203 -7.17 -8.22 -11.51
C PHE A 203 -8.28 -7.78 -12.47
N SER A 204 -8.68 -8.65 -13.41
CA SER A 204 -9.77 -8.36 -14.33
C SER A 204 -11.11 -8.19 -13.61
N ALA A 205 -11.42 -9.08 -12.66
CA ALA A 205 -12.60 -8.98 -11.81
C ALA A 205 -12.57 -7.70 -10.97
N LEU A 206 -11.42 -7.43 -10.34
CA LEU A 206 -11.23 -6.23 -9.52
C LEU A 206 -11.62 -4.95 -10.28
N PHE A 207 -10.99 -4.68 -11.42
CA PHE A 207 -11.24 -3.45 -12.17
C PHE A 207 -12.67 -3.35 -12.74
N ARG A 208 -13.24 -4.48 -13.20
CA ARG A 208 -14.60 -4.49 -13.75
C ARG A 208 -15.69 -4.29 -12.71
N GLU A 209 -15.47 -4.83 -11.51
CA GLU A 209 -16.53 -4.92 -10.52
C GLU A 209 -16.48 -3.83 -9.44
N THR A 210 -15.35 -3.19 -9.25
CA THR A 210 -15.19 -2.24 -8.12
C THR A 210 -14.97 -0.80 -8.53
N GLY A 211 -14.41 -0.55 -9.73
CA GLY A 211 -14.04 0.79 -10.17
C GLY A 211 -12.90 1.41 -9.35
N VAL A 212 -12.02 0.60 -8.74
CA VAL A 212 -10.80 1.08 -8.10
C VAL A 212 -9.81 1.62 -9.14
N ASP A 213 -8.97 2.55 -8.71
CA ASP A 213 -8.02 3.25 -9.59
C ASP A 213 -6.75 2.45 -9.84
N ALA A 214 -6.36 1.59 -8.88
CA ALA A 214 -5.16 0.76 -9.00
C ALA A 214 -5.25 -0.55 -8.20
N ALA A 215 -4.43 -1.51 -8.62
CA ALA A 215 -4.23 -2.80 -7.96
C ALA A 215 -2.78 -2.93 -7.46
N LEU A 216 -2.61 -3.14 -6.16
CA LEU A 216 -1.32 -3.42 -5.54
C LEU A 216 -1.20 -4.92 -5.31
N ALA A 217 -0.08 -5.49 -5.73
CA ALA A 217 0.27 -6.87 -5.45
C ALA A 217 1.78 -7.01 -5.22
N ALA A 218 2.18 -7.98 -4.43
CA ALA A 218 3.57 -8.29 -4.17
C ALA A 218 3.89 -9.77 -4.43
N GLY A 219 3.20 -10.68 -3.77
CA GLY A 219 3.53 -12.10 -3.76
C GLY A 219 3.58 -12.75 -5.15
N VAL A 220 2.65 -12.42 -6.03
CA VAL A 220 2.56 -12.97 -7.39
C VAL A 220 3.70 -12.46 -8.30
N PHE A 221 4.12 -11.20 -8.10
CA PHE A 221 5.24 -10.60 -8.83
C PHE A 221 6.59 -11.07 -8.27
N HIS A 222 6.73 -11.15 -6.95
CA HIS A 222 7.94 -11.65 -6.31
C HIS A 222 8.26 -13.11 -6.72
N SER A 223 7.24 -13.96 -6.78
CA SER A 223 7.41 -15.36 -7.18
C SER A 223 7.53 -15.56 -8.68
N GLY A 224 7.27 -14.54 -9.49
CA GLY A 224 7.19 -14.66 -10.96
C GLY A 224 5.96 -15.46 -11.44
N ALA A 225 4.99 -15.74 -10.58
CA ALA A 225 3.74 -16.41 -10.97
C ALA A 225 2.93 -15.57 -11.97
N ILE A 226 3.03 -14.25 -11.87
CA ILE A 226 2.49 -13.31 -12.86
C ILE A 226 3.62 -12.31 -13.17
N ARG A 227 3.87 -12.06 -14.46
CA ARG A 227 4.76 -11.00 -14.90
C ARG A 227 3.95 -9.75 -15.25
N ILE A 228 4.43 -8.58 -14.85
CA ILE A 228 3.72 -7.30 -15.07
C ILE A 228 3.39 -7.07 -16.56
N PRO A 229 4.31 -7.29 -17.53
CA PRO A 229 3.98 -7.11 -18.95
C PRO A 229 2.89 -8.06 -19.44
N GLU A 230 2.83 -9.29 -18.92
CA GLU A 230 1.80 -10.28 -19.27
C GLU A 230 0.44 -9.89 -18.71
N LEU A 231 0.41 -9.45 -17.45
CA LEU A 231 -0.78 -8.92 -16.82
C LEU A 231 -1.34 -7.73 -17.60
N LYS A 232 -0.52 -6.73 -17.92
CA LYS A 232 -0.94 -5.55 -18.67
C LYS A 232 -1.50 -5.92 -20.05
N ARG A 233 -0.87 -6.86 -20.78
CA ARG A 233 -1.39 -7.35 -22.05
C ARG A 233 -2.75 -8.03 -21.91
N ALA A 234 -2.93 -8.86 -20.89
CA ALA A 234 -4.19 -9.55 -20.63
C ALA A 234 -5.32 -8.56 -20.27
N LEU A 235 -5.03 -7.56 -19.43
CA LEU A 235 -6.00 -6.53 -19.06
C LEU A 235 -6.43 -5.69 -20.25
N ARG A 236 -5.49 -5.29 -21.13
CA ARG A 236 -5.82 -4.59 -22.40
C ARG A 236 -6.66 -5.46 -23.33
N ALA A 237 -6.33 -6.74 -23.49
CA ALA A 237 -7.13 -7.67 -24.28
C ALA A 237 -8.54 -7.83 -23.71
N ALA A 238 -8.71 -7.68 -22.40
CA ALA A 238 -9.99 -7.67 -21.71
C ALA A 238 -10.70 -6.28 -21.76
N GLN A 239 -10.18 -5.31 -22.51
CA GLN A 239 -10.70 -3.94 -22.65
C GLN A 239 -10.73 -3.16 -21.32
N ILE A 240 -9.84 -3.46 -20.41
CA ILE A 240 -9.62 -2.70 -19.19
C ILE A 240 -8.58 -1.62 -19.48
N GLU A 241 -8.93 -0.37 -19.20
CA GLU A 241 -8.03 0.76 -19.40
C GLU A 241 -6.91 0.71 -18.36
N ILE A 242 -5.66 0.64 -18.83
CA ILE A 242 -4.45 0.63 -18.02
C ILE A 242 -3.34 1.41 -18.71
N ARG A 243 -2.40 1.92 -17.93
CA ARG A 243 -1.20 2.56 -18.49
C ARG A 243 -0.42 1.60 -19.39
N PRO A 244 0.27 2.12 -20.41
CA PRO A 244 1.10 1.34 -21.34
C PRO A 244 2.18 0.52 -20.65
#